data_6a395d61ca4f8bc69a0ad507c7624a26
#
_entry.id   6a395d61ca4f8bc69a0ad507c7624a26
#
_cell.length_a   1.000
_cell.length_b   1.000
_cell.length_c   1.000
_cell.angle_alpha   90.00
_cell.angle_beta   90.00
_cell.angle_gamma   90.00
#
_symmetry.space_group_name_H-M   'P 1'
#
loop_
_entity.id
_entity.type
_entity.pdbx_description
1 polymer ?
#
loop_
_entity_poly.entity_id
_entity_poly.type
_entity_poly.pdbx_seq_one_letter_code
_entity_poly.pdbx_strand_id
1 'polypeptide(L)'
;MTILRAGRYVFGKNLPNGMYDIFVLSGEGLLTITRHDDEQSWIWLGTKKKAKEYRGIDSEVVKSFTLNGDVEVRIAKAQMIEIED
;
A
#
# COMPACT_ATOMS: atom_id res chain seq x y z
N MET A 1 1.95 -9.14 -12.66
CA MET A 1 2.46 -8.43 -11.47
C MET A 1 2.22 -6.94 -11.64
N THR A 2 1.57 -6.30 -10.68
CA THR A 2 1.27 -4.87 -10.78
C THR A 2 2.33 -4.08 -10.02
N ILE A 3 2.95 -3.15 -10.72
CA ILE A 3 3.98 -2.27 -10.16
C ILE A 3 3.38 -0.86 -10.06
N LEU A 4 3.53 -0.25 -8.87
CA LEU A 4 3.12 1.12 -8.63
C LEU A 4 4.35 2.00 -8.39
N ARG A 5 4.27 3.22 -8.90
CA ARG A 5 5.26 4.28 -8.69
C ARG A 5 4.63 5.44 -7.95
N ALA A 6 5.36 6.54 -7.82
CA ALA A 6 4.84 7.74 -7.17
C ALA A 6 3.49 8.15 -7.76
N GLY A 7 2.55 8.43 -6.88
CA GLY A 7 1.19 8.80 -7.26
C GLY A 7 0.21 8.60 -6.14
N ARG A 8 -1.01 9.04 -6.39
CA ARG A 8 -2.14 8.84 -5.48
C ARG A 8 -3.05 7.75 -5.99
N TYR A 9 -3.37 6.81 -5.13
CA TYR A 9 -4.19 5.64 -5.45
C TYR A 9 -5.45 5.67 -4.59
N VAL A 10 -6.60 5.76 -5.23
CA VAL A 10 -7.90 5.90 -4.58
C VAL A 10 -8.72 4.65 -4.87
N PHE A 11 -9.12 3.96 -3.80
CA PHE A 11 -9.93 2.76 -3.94
C PHE A 11 -11.28 3.08 -4.59
N GLY A 12 -11.67 2.24 -5.55
CA GLY A 12 -12.89 2.44 -6.34
C GLY A 12 -12.71 3.38 -7.52
N LYS A 13 -11.54 4.00 -7.69
CA LYS A 13 -11.24 4.86 -8.83
C LYS A 13 -10.12 4.29 -9.69
N ASN A 14 -8.86 4.43 -9.25
CA ASN A 14 -7.74 3.88 -10.00
C ASN A 14 -7.16 2.60 -9.40
N LEU A 15 -7.80 2.10 -8.35
CA LEU A 15 -7.44 0.83 -7.74
C LEU A 15 -8.72 0.13 -7.27
N PRO A 16 -8.94 -1.14 -7.61
CA PRO A 16 -10.13 -1.88 -7.14
C PRO A 16 -10.15 -2.00 -5.62
N ASN A 17 -11.36 -2.05 -5.06
CA ASN A 17 -11.53 -2.33 -3.64
C ASN A 17 -10.98 -3.71 -3.29
N GLY A 18 -10.46 -3.85 -2.10
CA GLY A 18 -9.90 -5.11 -1.62
C GLY A 18 -8.89 -4.86 -0.51
N MET A 19 -8.21 -5.90 -0.12
CA MET A 19 -7.10 -5.84 0.82
C MET A 19 -5.80 -6.14 0.06
N TYR A 20 -4.79 -5.29 0.27
CA TYR A 20 -3.56 -5.37 -0.50
C TYR A 20 -2.33 -5.35 0.39
N ASP A 21 -1.28 -6.01 -0.10
CA ASP A 21 0.06 -5.94 0.44
C ASP A 21 0.97 -5.21 -0.55
N ILE A 22 1.89 -4.42 -0.03
CA ILE A 22 2.87 -3.67 -0.82
C ILE A 22 4.27 -4.19 -0.48
N PHE A 23 5.06 -4.44 -1.53
CA PHE A 23 6.45 -4.91 -1.39
C PHE A 23 7.36 -3.99 -2.19
N VAL A 24 8.40 -3.47 -1.54
CA VAL A 24 9.36 -2.57 -2.19
C VAL A 24 10.24 -3.36 -3.15
N LEU A 25 10.31 -2.90 -4.39
CA LEU A 25 11.19 -3.47 -5.42
C LEU A 25 12.48 -2.68 -5.53
N SER A 26 12.39 -1.36 -5.49
CA SER A 26 13.55 -0.47 -5.62
C SER A 26 13.23 0.90 -5.07
N GLY A 27 14.27 1.68 -4.80
CA GLY A 27 14.15 3.07 -4.41
C GLY A 27 13.69 3.26 -2.99
N GLU A 28 13.35 4.49 -2.68
CA GLU A 28 12.87 4.91 -1.38
C GLU A 28 11.73 5.91 -1.54
N GLY A 29 10.80 5.90 -0.61
CA GLY A 29 9.71 6.84 -0.64
C GLY A 29 8.83 6.79 0.59
N LEU A 30 7.96 7.77 0.69
CA LEU A 30 6.99 7.86 1.78
C LEU A 30 5.66 7.30 1.32
N LEU A 31 5.14 6.34 2.07
CA LEU A 31 3.77 5.86 1.93
C LEU A 31 2.91 6.63 2.92
N THR A 32 1.91 7.35 2.42
CA THR A 32 0.90 8.02 3.24
C THR A 32 -0.43 7.31 3.06
N ILE A 33 -1.00 6.83 4.14
CA ILE A 33 -2.29 6.13 4.13
C ILE A 33 -3.33 7.06 4.72
N THR A 34 -4.42 7.30 3.96
CA THR A 34 -5.55 8.11 4.41
C THR A 34 -6.74 7.19 4.62
N ARG A 35 -7.27 7.19 5.83
CA ARG A 35 -8.44 6.39 6.22
C ARG A 35 -9.72 7.11 5.84
N HIS A 36 -10.85 6.39 5.89
CA HIS A 36 -12.17 6.99 5.61
C HIS A 36 -12.55 8.08 6.62
N ASP A 37 -11.99 8.03 7.83
CA ASP A 37 -12.18 9.07 8.84
C ASP A 37 -11.22 10.25 8.69
N ASP A 38 -10.46 10.29 7.57
CA ASP A 38 -9.44 11.28 7.23
C ASP A 38 -8.20 11.25 8.14
N GLU A 39 -8.08 10.30 9.04
CA GLU A 39 -6.83 10.06 9.77
C GLU A 39 -5.76 9.55 8.81
N GLN A 40 -4.54 10.01 9.01
CA GLN A 40 -3.42 9.64 8.17
C GLN A 40 -2.32 8.99 8.98
N SER A 41 -1.63 8.06 8.34
CA SER A 41 -0.40 7.48 8.85
C SER A 41 0.65 7.45 7.77
N TRP A 42 1.92 7.43 8.18
CA TRP A 42 3.06 7.50 7.27
C TRP A 42 4.04 6.40 7.59
N ILE A 43 4.65 5.84 6.55
CA ILE A 43 5.75 4.92 6.70
C ILE A 43 6.78 5.14 5.59
N TRP A 44 8.05 5.16 5.97
CA TRP A 44 9.13 5.23 5.01
C TRP A 44 9.42 3.85 4.45
N LEU A 45 9.28 3.71 3.13
CA LEU A 45 9.57 2.49 2.40
C LEU A 45 10.97 2.56 1.77
N GLY A 46 11.67 1.45 1.75
CA GLY A 46 12.97 1.38 1.13
C GLY A 46 13.62 0.03 1.29
N THR A 47 14.78 -0.13 0.63
CA THR A 47 15.47 -1.42 0.56
C THR A 47 16.56 -1.57 1.62
N LYS A 48 16.89 -0.52 2.36
CA LYS A 48 17.96 -0.55 3.37
C LYS A 48 17.40 -0.42 4.78
N LYS A 49 17.48 0.70 5.42
CA LYS A 49 17.07 0.89 6.82
C LYS A 49 15.59 1.25 6.98
N LYS A 50 14.79 1.02 5.97
CA LYS A 50 13.38 1.39 5.94
C LYS A 50 12.51 0.15 5.80
N ALA A 51 11.20 0.32 5.85
CA ALA A 51 10.29 -0.80 5.71
C ALA A 51 10.33 -1.34 4.28
N LYS A 52 10.48 -2.66 4.14
CA LYS A 52 10.53 -3.33 2.84
C LYS A 52 9.15 -3.76 2.36
N GLU A 53 8.17 -3.72 3.25
CA GLU A 53 6.80 -4.11 2.93
C GLU A 53 5.84 -3.41 3.88
N TYR A 54 4.59 -3.30 3.42
CA TYR A 54 3.46 -2.88 4.24
C TYR A 54 2.28 -3.78 3.88
N ARG A 55 1.73 -4.46 4.87
CA ARG A 55 0.67 -5.45 4.66
C ARG A 55 -0.66 -4.97 5.21
N GLY A 56 -1.75 -5.40 4.55
CA GLY A 56 -3.08 -5.20 5.06
C GLY A 56 -3.67 -3.82 4.82
N ILE A 57 -3.43 -3.26 3.63
CA ILE A 57 -4.15 -2.04 3.22
C ILE A 57 -5.55 -2.47 2.77
N ASP A 58 -6.53 -2.20 3.60
CA ASP A 58 -7.91 -2.66 3.43
C ASP A 58 -8.81 -1.49 3.02
N SER A 59 -9.46 -1.60 1.87
CA SER A 59 -10.33 -0.54 1.33
C SER A 59 -11.57 -0.28 2.20
N GLU A 60 -11.93 -1.18 3.09
CA GLU A 60 -13.02 -0.92 4.07
C GLU A 60 -12.60 0.11 5.12
N VAL A 61 -11.31 0.25 5.38
CA VAL A 61 -10.75 1.17 6.38
C VAL A 61 -10.04 2.33 5.71
N VAL A 62 -9.34 2.07 4.60
CA VAL A 62 -8.47 3.02 3.89
C VAL A 62 -9.21 3.57 2.67
N LYS A 63 -9.25 4.89 2.57
CA LYS A 63 -9.84 5.60 1.42
C LYS A 63 -8.85 5.68 0.26
N SER A 64 -7.60 6.01 0.55
CA SER A 64 -6.56 6.20 -0.46
C SER A 64 -5.18 6.08 0.17
N PHE A 65 -4.19 5.90 -0.68
CA PHE A 65 -2.79 6.02 -0.25
C PHE A 65 -1.97 6.72 -1.34
N THR A 66 -0.87 7.31 -0.91
CA THR A 66 0.03 8.07 -1.78
C THR A 66 1.45 7.54 -1.62
N LEU A 67 2.12 7.37 -2.75
CA LEU A 67 3.55 7.07 -2.79
C LEU A 67 4.30 8.30 -3.29
N ASN A 68 5.28 8.76 -2.52
CA ASN A 68 6.16 9.87 -2.90
C ASN A 68 7.59 9.39 -2.92
N GLY A 69 8.40 9.93 -3.84
CA GLY A 69 9.79 9.57 -4.00
C GLY A 69 10.03 8.71 -5.22
N ASP A 70 11.16 8.07 -5.29
CA ASP A 70 11.53 7.20 -6.41
C ASP A 70 11.24 5.71 -6.16
N VAL A 71 10.42 5.42 -5.16
CA VAL A 71 10.09 4.06 -4.80
C VAL A 71 9.25 3.38 -5.89
N GLU A 72 9.60 2.14 -6.18
CA GLU A 72 8.75 1.23 -6.97
C GLU A 72 8.34 0.07 -6.09
N VAL A 73 7.04 -0.22 -6.10
CA VAL A 73 6.48 -1.29 -5.27
C VAL A 73 5.68 -2.26 -6.12
N ARG A 74 5.68 -3.52 -5.71
CA ARG A 74 4.74 -4.51 -6.20
C ARG A 74 3.54 -4.52 -5.26
N ILE A 75 2.35 -4.42 -5.82
CA ILE A 75 1.11 -4.55 -5.06
C ILE A 75 0.45 -5.88 -5.41
N ALA A 76 -0.04 -6.57 -4.40
CA ALA A 76 -0.73 -7.83 -4.58
C ALA A 76 -1.92 -7.89 -3.62
N LYS A 77 -2.99 -8.57 -4.03
CA LYS A 77 -4.10 -8.84 -3.13
C LYS A 77 -3.63 -9.73 -2.01
N ALA A 78 -3.95 -9.32 -0.78
CA ALA A 78 -3.66 -10.13 0.39
C ALA A 78 -4.48 -11.42 0.32
N GLN A 79 -3.81 -12.55 0.62
CA GLN A 79 -4.50 -13.82 0.68
C GLN A 79 -5.11 -13.98 2.06
N MET A 80 -6.43 -14.21 2.07
CA MET A 80 -7.11 -14.58 3.29
C MET A 80 -7.04 -16.09 3.44
N ILE A 81 -6.41 -16.53 4.51
CA ILE A 81 -6.40 -17.95 4.87
C ILE A 81 -7.61 -18.18 5.77
N GLU A 82 -8.60 -18.91 5.29
CA GLU A 82 -9.67 -19.39 6.14
C GLU A 82 -9.18 -20.62 6.89
N ILE A 83 -9.20 -20.51 8.20
CA ILE A 83 -8.94 -21.66 9.05
C ILE A 83 -10.30 -22.28 9.36
N GLU A 84 -10.55 -23.42 8.78
CA GLU A 84 -11.73 -24.22 9.14
C GLU A 84 -11.41 -25.09 10.36
N ASP A 85 -12.27 -24.99 11.35
CA ASP A 85 -12.22 -25.87 12.51
C ASP A 85 -12.82 -27.24 12.18
#